data_676603e90e0c1f321231473ded4aa2f1
#
_entry.id   676603e90e0c1f321231473ded4aa2f1
#
_cell.length_a   1.000
_cell.length_b   1.000
_cell.length_c   1.000
_cell.angle_alpha   90.00
_cell.angle_beta   90.00
_cell.angle_gamma   90.00
#
_symmetry.space_group_name_H-M   'P 1'
#
loop_
_entity.id
_entity.type
_entity.pdbx_description
1 polymer ?
#
loop_
_entity_poly.entity_id
_entity_poly.type
_entity_poly.pdbx_seq_one_letter_code
_entity_poly.pdbx_strand_id
1 'polypeptide(L)'
;VTNIAISQTREWVSNVIVKYNFCPFARKEVENNCIHYFVSPASSIDDAVMDMLEQCIELDREAARETTLIMFDNGFCDFEDFLDLVDLANALLVAQGFEGKYQIANFHPDYVFADSDASDAANYTNRSPFPTLHLIREASMSAALESYNEPESIPEHNINLARRKGIDFWQQLLEGCKKTSA
;
A
#
# COMPACT_ATOMS: atom_id res chain seq x y z
N VAL A 1 13.61 -17.31 9.56
CA VAL A 1 14.07 -15.91 9.65
C VAL A 1 13.02 -15.08 8.95
N THR A 2 12.36 -14.16 9.68
CA THR A 2 11.37 -13.26 9.09
C THR A 2 12.11 -12.23 8.22
N ASN A 3 11.62 -11.99 7.00
CA ASN A 3 12.22 -10.97 6.13
C ASN A 3 12.00 -9.58 6.74
N ILE A 4 13.04 -8.75 6.74
CA ILE A 4 13.02 -7.42 7.36
C ILE A 4 11.98 -6.51 6.72
N ALA A 5 11.77 -6.61 5.39
CA ALA A 5 10.77 -5.82 4.68
C ALA A 5 9.34 -6.17 5.15
N ILE A 6 9.08 -7.45 5.42
CA ILE A 6 7.80 -7.89 5.97
C ILE A 6 7.60 -7.32 7.37
N SER A 7 8.61 -7.43 8.25
CA SER A 7 8.52 -6.93 9.63
C SER A 7 8.26 -5.42 9.67
N GLN A 8 9.00 -4.65 8.91
CA GLN A 8 8.88 -3.19 8.85
C GLN A 8 7.54 -2.74 8.23
N THR A 9 7.07 -3.45 7.20
CA THR A 9 5.78 -3.15 6.57
C THR A 9 4.61 -3.49 7.51
N ARG A 10 4.69 -4.61 8.26
CA ARG A 10 3.68 -4.95 9.28
C ARG A 10 3.61 -3.89 10.39
N GLU A 11 4.77 -3.42 10.84
CA GLU A 11 4.87 -2.36 11.83
C GLU A 11 4.24 -1.05 11.32
N TRP A 12 4.51 -0.68 10.06
CA TRP A 12 3.91 0.46 9.41
C TRP A 12 2.38 0.32 9.27
N VAL A 13 1.89 -0.82 8.81
CA VAL A 13 0.43 -1.07 8.71
C VAL A 13 -0.23 -0.89 10.08
N SER A 14 0.35 -1.44 11.14
CA SER A 14 -0.23 -1.38 12.49
C SER A 14 -0.14 0.02 13.12
N ASN A 15 1.05 0.64 13.09
CA ASN A 15 1.35 1.88 13.81
C ASN A 15 1.04 3.16 13.04
N VAL A 16 0.86 3.06 11.71
CA VAL A 16 0.48 4.19 10.87
C VAL A 16 -0.92 4.01 10.33
N ILE A 17 -1.14 3.01 9.47
CA ILE A 17 -2.41 2.87 8.75
C ILE A 17 -3.58 2.58 9.69
N VAL A 18 -3.45 1.57 10.56
CA VAL A 18 -4.52 1.18 11.49
C VAL A 18 -4.64 2.15 12.65
N LYS A 19 -3.52 2.54 13.27
CA LYS A 19 -3.51 3.39 14.47
C LYS A 19 -4.13 4.77 14.22
N TYR A 20 -3.84 5.37 13.06
CA TYR A 20 -4.36 6.68 12.68
C TYR A 20 -5.58 6.60 11.74
N ASN A 21 -6.07 5.40 11.51
CA ASN A 21 -7.27 5.14 10.72
C ASN A 21 -7.19 5.73 9.29
N PHE A 22 -6.01 5.68 8.67
CA PHE A 22 -5.84 6.12 7.28
C PHE A 22 -6.62 5.22 6.32
N CYS A 23 -6.75 3.94 6.64
CA CYS A 23 -7.66 3.02 6.00
C CYS A 23 -8.58 2.39 7.08
N PRO A 24 -9.86 2.78 7.17
CA PRO A 24 -10.75 2.28 8.22
C PRO A 24 -11.01 0.77 8.11
N PHE A 25 -10.73 0.17 6.96
CA PHE A 25 -10.95 -1.26 6.70
C PHE A 25 -9.74 -2.12 7.10
N ALA A 26 -8.54 -1.54 7.19
CA ALA A 26 -7.30 -2.27 7.41
C ALA A 26 -7.26 -3.01 8.76
N ARG A 27 -7.90 -2.48 9.80
CA ARG A 27 -7.93 -3.08 11.14
C ARG A 27 -8.49 -4.49 11.10
N LYS A 28 -9.62 -4.69 10.44
CA LYS A 28 -10.28 -6.01 10.31
C LYS A 28 -9.36 -7.02 9.64
N GLU A 29 -8.66 -6.59 8.58
CA GLU A 29 -7.79 -7.47 7.81
C GLU A 29 -6.51 -7.85 8.59
N VAL A 30 -6.00 -6.93 9.42
CA VAL A 30 -4.90 -7.21 10.36
C VAL A 30 -5.34 -8.20 11.42
N GLU A 31 -6.49 -7.97 12.08
CA GLU A 31 -7.02 -8.83 13.14
C GLU A 31 -7.35 -10.25 12.66
N ASN A 32 -7.85 -10.38 11.42
CA ASN A 32 -8.15 -11.65 10.78
C ASN A 32 -6.94 -12.34 10.15
N ASN A 33 -5.77 -11.69 10.14
CA ASN A 33 -4.55 -12.17 9.48
C ASN A 33 -4.75 -12.53 8.00
N CYS A 34 -5.52 -11.72 7.28
CA CYS A 34 -5.90 -11.93 5.87
C CYS A 34 -5.01 -11.16 4.89
N ILE A 35 -4.03 -10.37 5.39
CA ILE A 35 -3.08 -9.64 4.57
C ILE A 35 -1.90 -10.55 4.22
N HIS A 36 -1.68 -10.75 2.92
CA HIS A 36 -0.46 -11.41 2.42
C HIS A 36 0.64 -10.36 2.19
N TYR A 37 1.84 -10.65 2.68
CA TYR A 37 3.03 -9.80 2.52
C TYR A 37 4.01 -10.53 1.61
N PHE A 38 4.19 -10.03 0.40
CA PHE A 38 5.08 -10.59 -0.60
C PHE A 38 6.25 -9.64 -0.86
N VAL A 39 7.49 -10.13 -0.72
CA VAL A 39 8.69 -9.36 -1.05
C VAL A 39 9.13 -9.78 -2.45
N SER A 40 9.00 -8.87 -3.41
CA SER A 40 9.44 -9.09 -4.78
C SER A 40 10.93 -8.83 -4.90
N PRO A 41 11.72 -9.76 -5.47
CA PRO A 41 13.13 -9.54 -5.77
C PRO A 41 13.35 -8.69 -7.03
N ALA A 42 12.26 -8.31 -7.72
CA ALA A 42 12.34 -7.60 -8.99
C ALA A 42 13.01 -6.24 -8.87
N SER A 43 13.89 -5.95 -9.83
CA SER A 43 14.52 -4.64 -10.02
C SER A 43 14.24 -4.06 -11.41
N SER A 44 13.52 -4.79 -12.26
CA SER A 44 13.02 -4.34 -13.56
C SER A 44 11.50 -4.25 -13.56
N ILE A 45 10.94 -3.36 -14.38
CA ILE A 45 9.49 -3.20 -14.52
C ILE A 45 8.85 -4.51 -15.04
N ASP A 46 9.48 -5.17 -16.00
CA ASP A 46 8.97 -6.41 -16.58
C ASP A 46 8.82 -7.52 -15.53
N ASP A 47 9.83 -7.73 -14.69
CA ASP A 47 9.78 -8.71 -13.61
C ASP A 47 8.75 -8.33 -12.54
N ALA A 48 8.70 -7.04 -12.18
CA ALA A 48 7.77 -6.53 -11.16
C ALA A 48 6.30 -6.70 -11.55
N VAL A 49 5.95 -6.44 -12.81
CA VAL A 49 4.57 -6.66 -13.29
C VAL A 49 4.23 -8.13 -13.40
N MET A 50 5.20 -9.00 -13.70
CA MET A 50 4.98 -10.45 -13.68
C MET A 50 4.70 -10.94 -12.26
N ASP A 51 5.48 -10.50 -11.28
CA ASP A 51 5.21 -10.80 -9.87
C ASP A 51 3.82 -10.31 -9.44
N MET A 52 3.43 -9.10 -9.85
CA MET A 52 2.09 -8.56 -9.57
C MET A 52 0.99 -9.43 -10.16
N LEU A 53 1.10 -9.85 -11.42
CA LEU A 53 0.13 -10.74 -12.07
C LEU A 53 0.05 -12.11 -11.37
N GLU A 54 1.19 -12.67 -10.97
CA GLU A 54 1.22 -13.91 -10.19
C GLU A 54 0.48 -13.75 -8.86
N GLN A 55 0.66 -12.63 -8.16
CA GLN A 55 -0.07 -12.36 -6.92
C GLN A 55 -1.59 -12.18 -7.15
N CYS A 56 -2.03 -11.66 -8.29
CA CYS A 56 -3.46 -11.66 -8.66
C CYS A 56 -4.00 -13.08 -8.82
N ILE A 57 -3.24 -13.98 -9.49
CA ILE A 57 -3.61 -15.39 -9.65
C ILE A 57 -3.65 -16.10 -8.30
N GLU A 58 -2.70 -15.83 -7.41
CA GLU A 58 -2.68 -16.41 -6.07
C GLU A 58 -3.86 -15.92 -5.20
N LEU A 59 -4.27 -14.65 -5.34
CA LEU A 59 -5.50 -14.15 -4.70
C LEU A 59 -6.75 -14.90 -5.21
N ASP A 60 -6.80 -15.28 -6.50
CA ASP A 60 -7.90 -16.09 -7.03
C ASP A 60 -7.96 -17.50 -6.44
N ARG A 61 -6.80 -18.09 -6.15
CA ARG A 61 -6.68 -19.45 -5.63
C ARG A 61 -6.92 -19.54 -4.14
N GLU A 62 -6.53 -18.49 -3.39
CA GLU A 62 -6.53 -18.46 -1.93
C GLU A 62 -7.60 -17.53 -1.38
N ALA A 63 -8.80 -18.06 -1.15
CA ALA A 63 -9.93 -17.30 -0.61
C ALA A 63 -9.66 -16.73 0.81
N ALA A 64 -8.71 -17.31 1.56
CA ALA A 64 -8.32 -16.82 2.88
C ALA A 64 -7.44 -15.55 2.81
N ARG A 65 -6.86 -15.24 1.64
CA ARG A 65 -6.13 -13.99 1.40
C ARG A 65 -7.11 -12.92 0.93
N GLU A 66 -7.28 -11.88 1.71
CA GLU A 66 -8.15 -10.77 1.34
C GLU A 66 -7.43 -9.76 0.46
N THR A 67 -6.16 -9.54 0.73
CA THR A 67 -5.35 -8.53 0.05
C THR A 67 -3.86 -8.91 0.06
N THR A 68 -3.09 -8.37 -0.88
CA THR A 68 -1.63 -8.58 -0.95
C THR A 68 -0.90 -7.24 -1.00
N LEU A 69 0.09 -7.08 -0.13
CA LEU A 69 1.10 -6.02 -0.21
C LEU A 69 2.36 -6.60 -0.88
N ILE A 70 2.73 -6.05 -2.03
CA ILE A 70 3.94 -6.41 -2.79
C ILE A 70 5.00 -5.36 -2.54
N MET A 71 6.00 -5.68 -1.74
CA MET A 71 7.11 -4.79 -1.41
C MET A 71 8.31 -5.04 -2.32
N PHE A 72 8.96 -3.98 -2.78
CA PHE A 72 10.20 -4.04 -3.56
C PHE A 72 11.37 -3.59 -2.67
N ASP A 73 12.21 -4.53 -2.24
CA ASP A 73 13.34 -4.24 -1.33
C ASP A 73 14.66 -3.94 -2.09
N ASN A 74 14.71 -4.23 -3.40
CA ASN A 74 15.87 -4.05 -4.25
C ASN A 74 15.65 -3.19 -5.49
N GLY A 75 14.44 -2.63 -5.68
CA GLY A 75 14.10 -1.86 -6.87
C GLY A 75 13.18 -0.68 -6.56
N PHE A 76 13.04 0.17 -7.57
CA PHE A 76 12.07 1.28 -7.57
C PHE A 76 12.25 2.28 -6.43
N CYS A 77 13.50 2.51 -6.01
CA CYS A 77 13.82 3.53 -5.00
C CYS A 77 13.55 4.95 -5.49
N ASP A 78 13.65 5.19 -6.79
CA ASP A 78 13.23 6.44 -7.43
C ASP A 78 11.70 6.45 -7.58
N PHE A 79 11.07 7.56 -7.21
CA PHE A 79 9.62 7.65 -7.20
C PHE A 79 9.02 7.73 -8.62
N GLU A 80 9.72 8.37 -9.57
CA GLU A 80 9.27 8.43 -10.97
C GLU A 80 9.34 7.04 -11.62
N ASP A 81 10.44 6.30 -11.42
CA ASP A 81 10.56 4.91 -11.90
C ASP A 81 9.45 4.02 -11.30
N PHE A 82 9.08 4.28 -10.05
CA PHE A 82 7.97 3.57 -9.40
C PHE A 82 6.62 3.94 -10.01
N LEU A 83 6.39 5.20 -10.39
CA LEU A 83 5.17 5.63 -11.07
C LEU A 83 5.01 4.97 -12.44
N ASP A 84 6.11 4.81 -13.19
CA ASP A 84 6.11 4.07 -14.46
C ASP A 84 5.68 2.59 -14.25
N LEU A 85 6.15 1.96 -13.17
CA LEU A 85 5.69 0.62 -12.77
C LEU A 85 4.20 0.62 -12.46
N VAL A 86 3.71 1.59 -11.70
CA VAL A 86 2.28 1.69 -11.32
C VAL A 86 1.39 1.81 -12.55
N ASP A 87 1.79 2.64 -13.51
CA ASP A 87 1.03 2.85 -14.75
C ASP A 87 0.96 1.57 -15.58
N LEU A 88 2.09 0.88 -15.77
CA LEU A 88 2.12 -0.39 -16.50
C LEU A 88 1.35 -1.49 -15.76
N ALA A 89 1.47 -1.56 -14.44
CA ALA A 89 0.74 -2.54 -13.61
C ALA A 89 -0.78 -2.38 -13.77
N ASN A 90 -1.29 -1.14 -13.74
CA ASN A 90 -2.71 -0.87 -13.98
C ASN A 90 -3.15 -1.23 -15.40
N ALA A 91 -2.36 -0.90 -16.41
CA ALA A 91 -2.66 -1.27 -17.80
C ALA A 91 -2.72 -2.78 -18.01
N LEU A 92 -1.78 -3.53 -17.42
CA LEU A 92 -1.74 -4.99 -17.51
C LEU A 92 -2.85 -5.66 -16.70
N LEU A 93 -3.23 -5.10 -15.55
CA LEU A 93 -4.37 -5.60 -14.77
C LEU A 93 -5.65 -5.61 -15.63
N VAL A 94 -5.90 -4.54 -16.38
CA VAL A 94 -7.01 -4.46 -17.32
C VAL A 94 -6.83 -5.45 -18.48
N ALA A 95 -5.65 -5.47 -19.12
CA ALA A 95 -5.36 -6.31 -20.28
C ALA A 95 -5.48 -7.82 -19.98
N GLN A 96 -5.21 -8.23 -18.74
CA GLN A 96 -5.30 -9.62 -18.27
C GLN A 96 -6.69 -9.99 -17.73
N GLY A 97 -7.68 -9.09 -17.82
CA GLY A 97 -9.06 -9.36 -17.42
C GLY A 97 -9.32 -9.30 -15.92
N PHE A 98 -8.48 -8.62 -15.15
CA PHE A 98 -8.66 -8.40 -13.71
C PHE A 98 -9.42 -7.10 -13.39
N GLU A 99 -9.78 -6.31 -14.40
CA GLU A 99 -10.63 -5.13 -14.25
C GLU A 99 -11.96 -5.50 -13.57
N GLY A 100 -12.37 -4.69 -12.60
CA GLY A 100 -13.59 -4.96 -11.80
C GLY A 100 -13.42 -6.06 -10.75
N LYS A 101 -12.26 -6.72 -10.69
CA LYS A 101 -11.92 -7.77 -9.72
C LYS A 101 -10.90 -7.31 -8.69
N TYR A 102 -9.83 -6.68 -9.17
CA TYR A 102 -8.77 -6.11 -8.34
C TYR A 102 -8.51 -4.66 -8.74
N GLN A 103 -8.10 -3.87 -7.74
CA GLN A 103 -7.53 -2.55 -7.93
C GLN A 103 -6.17 -2.47 -7.26
N ILE A 104 -5.31 -1.57 -7.74
CA ILE A 104 -3.97 -1.34 -7.21
C ILE A 104 -3.97 0.01 -6.49
N ALA A 105 -3.68 -0.01 -5.18
CA ALA A 105 -3.19 1.16 -4.47
C ALA A 105 -1.67 1.11 -4.42
N ASN A 106 -1.02 2.25 -4.20
CA ASN A 106 0.43 2.32 -4.21
C ASN A 106 0.96 3.21 -3.08
N PHE A 107 2.14 2.85 -2.58
CA PHE A 107 2.84 3.53 -1.50
C PHE A 107 4.34 3.56 -1.82
N HIS A 108 5.01 4.63 -1.42
CA HIS A 108 6.44 4.80 -1.67
C HIS A 108 7.09 5.59 -0.54
N PRO A 109 8.37 5.34 -0.17
CA PRO A 109 9.05 6.14 0.85
C PRO A 109 9.03 7.65 0.58
N ASP A 110 9.14 8.05 -0.69
CA ASP A 110 9.18 9.43 -1.16
C ASP A 110 7.88 9.86 -1.87
N TYR A 111 6.75 9.25 -1.53
CA TYR A 111 5.47 9.57 -2.16
C TYR A 111 5.14 11.06 -2.12
N VAL A 112 4.73 11.61 -3.25
CA VAL A 112 4.24 12.98 -3.39
C VAL A 112 2.98 12.97 -4.26
N PHE A 113 1.87 13.52 -3.77
CA PHE A 113 0.66 13.67 -4.58
C PHE A 113 0.88 14.70 -5.70
N ALA A 114 0.25 14.50 -6.86
CA ALA A 114 0.42 15.33 -8.05
C ALA A 114 0.22 16.85 -7.81
N ASP A 115 -0.72 17.20 -6.93
CA ASP A 115 -1.04 18.61 -6.60
C ASP A 115 -0.46 19.05 -5.25
N SER A 116 0.59 18.40 -4.78
CA SER A 116 1.18 18.62 -3.46
C SER A 116 2.67 18.98 -3.57
N ASP A 117 3.15 19.76 -2.62
CA ASP A 117 4.59 19.99 -2.42
C ASP A 117 5.20 18.79 -1.65
N ALA A 118 6.47 18.47 -1.92
CA ALA A 118 7.17 17.38 -1.24
C ALA A 118 7.24 17.56 0.29
N SER A 119 7.14 18.79 0.78
CA SER A 119 7.10 19.16 2.20
C SER A 119 5.70 19.07 2.82
N ASP A 120 4.65 18.74 2.04
CA ASP A 120 3.30 18.59 2.61
C ASP A 120 3.19 17.30 3.44
N ALA A 121 2.81 17.44 4.68
CA ALA A 121 2.59 16.31 5.59
C ALA A 121 1.52 15.32 5.08
N ALA A 122 0.60 15.76 4.21
CA ALA A 122 -0.41 14.91 3.58
C ALA A 122 0.19 13.74 2.81
N ASN A 123 1.39 13.89 2.23
CA ASN A 123 2.09 12.83 1.50
C ASN A 123 2.34 11.58 2.36
N TYR A 124 2.44 11.75 3.69
CA TYR A 124 2.65 10.64 4.61
C TYR A 124 1.47 9.67 4.72
N THR A 125 0.30 10.03 4.22
CA THR A 125 -0.82 9.08 4.09
C THR A 125 -0.49 7.93 3.14
N ASN A 126 0.44 8.15 2.19
CA ASN A 126 0.90 7.17 1.20
C ASN A 126 2.40 6.86 1.29
N ARG A 127 3.12 7.39 2.28
CA ARG A 127 4.53 7.03 2.52
C ARG A 127 4.64 5.74 3.32
N SER A 128 5.45 4.82 2.81
CA SER A 128 5.69 3.48 3.35
C SER A 128 7.18 3.21 3.53
N PRO A 129 7.58 2.14 4.27
CA PRO A 129 8.99 1.78 4.40
C PRO A 129 9.67 1.39 3.08
N PHE A 130 8.93 0.78 2.15
CA PHE A 130 9.39 0.31 0.84
C PHE A 130 8.41 0.71 -0.25
N PRO A 131 8.88 0.84 -1.53
CA PRO A 131 7.97 0.90 -2.66
C PRO A 131 7.02 -0.29 -2.62
N THR A 132 5.72 -0.05 -2.68
CA THR A 132 4.71 -1.09 -2.42
C THR A 132 3.51 -0.95 -3.35
N LEU A 133 3.17 -2.03 -4.07
CA LEU A 133 1.88 -2.18 -4.72
C LEU A 133 0.93 -2.94 -3.78
N HIS A 134 -0.30 -2.47 -3.68
CA HIS A 134 -1.33 -3.07 -2.83
C HIS A 134 -2.49 -3.56 -3.68
N LEU A 135 -2.61 -4.88 -3.82
CA LEU A 135 -3.73 -5.52 -4.53
C LEU A 135 -4.93 -5.63 -3.60
N ILE A 136 -6.05 -5.05 -4.01
CA ILE A 136 -7.29 -4.99 -3.24
C ILE A 136 -8.41 -5.65 -4.04
N ARG A 137 -9.21 -6.53 -3.40
CA ARG A 137 -10.44 -7.07 -4.01
C ARG A 137 -11.50 -5.99 -4.08
N GLU A 138 -11.98 -5.67 -5.29
CA GLU A 138 -13.01 -4.63 -5.47
C GLU A 138 -14.32 -4.99 -4.78
N ALA A 139 -14.74 -6.25 -4.82
CA ALA A 139 -15.97 -6.69 -4.17
C ALA A 139 -15.93 -6.48 -2.65
N SER A 140 -14.80 -6.78 -2.00
CA SER A 140 -14.63 -6.58 -0.55
C SER A 140 -14.57 -5.10 -0.19
N MET A 141 -13.88 -4.30 -1.01
CA MET A 141 -13.82 -2.85 -0.81
C MET A 141 -15.21 -2.23 -0.96
N SER A 142 -15.96 -2.59 -1.99
CA SER A 142 -17.33 -2.09 -2.20
C SER A 142 -18.24 -2.43 -1.03
N ALA A 143 -18.22 -3.69 -0.56
CA ALA A 143 -19.02 -4.11 0.59
C ALA A 143 -18.61 -3.37 1.89
N ALA A 144 -17.33 -3.09 2.08
CA ALA A 144 -16.84 -2.32 3.22
C ALA A 144 -17.29 -0.85 3.15
N LEU A 145 -17.22 -0.23 1.97
CA LEU A 145 -17.66 1.16 1.74
C LEU A 145 -19.16 1.34 1.94
N GLU A 146 -19.99 0.35 1.57
CA GLU A 146 -21.45 0.40 1.80
C GLU A 146 -21.82 0.50 3.29
N SER A 147 -20.96 -0.04 4.18
CA SER A 147 -21.15 0.01 5.62
C SER A 147 -20.58 1.24 6.30
N TYR A 148 -19.84 2.09 5.55
CA TYR A 148 -19.17 3.26 6.07
C TYR A 148 -19.96 4.54 5.75
N ASN A 149 -20.18 5.38 6.77
CA ASN A 149 -20.82 6.67 6.57
C ASN A 149 -19.85 7.64 5.88
N GLU A 150 -20.26 8.23 4.77
CA GLU A 150 -19.50 9.23 4.03
C GLU A 150 -18.08 8.75 3.61
N PRO A 151 -17.95 7.63 2.86
CA PRO A 151 -16.64 7.10 2.48
C PRO A 151 -15.81 8.08 1.62
N GLU A 152 -16.46 8.98 0.92
CA GLU A 152 -15.84 10.06 0.15
C GLU A 152 -15.09 11.08 1.03
N SER A 153 -15.38 11.15 2.31
CA SER A 153 -14.70 12.04 3.27
C SER A 153 -13.37 11.49 3.78
N ILE A 154 -13.07 10.20 3.56
CA ILE A 154 -11.86 9.54 4.05
C ILE A 154 -10.58 10.25 3.59
N PRO A 155 -10.39 10.57 2.31
CA PRO A 155 -9.17 11.24 1.85
C PRO A 155 -8.98 12.62 2.50
N GLU A 156 -10.03 13.42 2.59
CA GLU A 156 -9.97 14.74 3.23
C GLU A 156 -9.66 14.65 4.72
N HIS A 157 -10.28 13.69 5.41
CA HIS A 157 -9.98 13.42 6.83
C HIS A 157 -8.50 13.08 7.02
N ASN A 158 -7.95 12.21 6.18
CA ASN A 158 -6.56 11.78 6.23
C ASN A 158 -5.59 12.96 6.00
N ILE A 159 -5.84 13.77 4.97
CA ILE A 159 -5.06 14.97 4.66
C ILE A 159 -5.05 15.93 5.86
N ASN A 160 -6.23 16.22 6.41
CA ASN A 160 -6.38 17.13 7.53
C ASN A 160 -5.69 16.60 8.79
N LEU A 161 -5.77 15.31 9.06
CA LEU A 161 -5.07 14.67 10.17
C LEU A 161 -3.55 14.74 9.98
N ALA A 162 -3.07 14.43 8.78
CA ALA A 162 -1.65 14.44 8.46
C ALA A 162 -1.05 15.85 8.64
N ARG A 163 -1.67 16.87 8.08
CA ARG A 163 -1.24 18.27 8.21
C ARG A 163 -1.29 18.78 9.65
N ARG A 164 -2.31 18.39 10.41
CA ARG A 164 -2.47 18.79 11.81
C ARG A 164 -1.37 18.25 12.73
N LYS A 165 -0.87 17.03 12.45
CA LYS A 165 0.25 16.44 13.20
C LYS A 165 1.62 16.94 12.73
N GLY A 166 1.74 17.33 11.49
CA GLY A 166 2.95 17.89 10.90
C GLY A 166 3.96 16.86 10.41
N ILE A 167 4.85 17.31 9.52
CA ILE A 167 5.81 16.46 8.81
C ILE A 167 6.78 15.73 9.74
N ASP A 168 7.32 16.44 10.76
CA ASP A 168 8.31 15.87 11.68
C ASP A 168 7.74 14.67 12.46
N PHE A 169 6.47 14.75 12.84
CA PHE A 169 5.77 13.67 13.53
C PHE A 169 5.73 12.40 12.67
N TRP A 170 5.30 12.53 11.41
CA TRP A 170 5.18 11.39 10.51
C TRP A 170 6.54 10.84 10.10
N GLN A 171 7.52 11.71 9.87
CA GLN A 171 8.88 11.30 9.55
C GLN A 171 9.46 10.44 10.66
N GLN A 172 9.38 10.88 11.91
CA GLN A 172 9.87 10.12 13.07
C GLN A 172 9.14 8.79 13.22
N LEU A 173 7.83 8.76 13.00
CA LEU A 173 7.04 7.54 13.08
C LEU A 173 7.43 6.53 12.01
N LEU A 174 7.56 6.96 10.75
CA LEU A 174 7.99 6.12 9.64
C LEU A 174 9.41 5.57 9.85
N GLU A 175 10.34 6.43 10.29
CA GLU A 175 11.70 6.01 10.63
C GLU A 175 11.72 5.01 11.81
N GLY A 176 10.78 5.15 12.74
CA GLY A 176 10.57 4.17 13.81
C GLY A 176 10.22 2.78 13.26
N CYS A 177 9.31 2.71 12.29
CA CYS A 177 8.93 1.46 11.63
C CYS A 177 10.11 0.80 10.90
N LYS A 178 10.98 1.60 10.26
CA LYS A 178 12.19 1.12 9.55
C LYS A 178 13.29 0.58 10.47
N LYS A 179 13.24 0.85 11.77
CA LYS A 179 14.21 0.33 12.77
C LYS A 179 13.83 -1.04 13.31
N THR A 180 12.65 -1.54 12.99
CA THR A 180 12.20 -2.86 13.42
C THR A 180 13.10 -3.93 12.78
N SER A 181 13.72 -4.76 13.61
CA SER A 181 14.55 -5.90 13.19
C SER A 181 13.68 -7.13 12.88
N ALA A 182 14.21 -8.01 12.04
CA ALA A 182 13.54 -9.26 11.67
C ALA A 182 13.39 -10.23 12.85
#